data_d54db685cbc7e2198e8d44a9505ab0f5
#
_entry.id   d54db685cbc7e2198e8d44a9505ab0f5
#
_cell.length_a   1.000
_cell.length_b   1.000
_cell.length_c   1.000
_cell.angle_alpha   90.00
_cell.angle_beta   90.00
_cell.angle_gamma   90.00
#
_symmetry.space_group_name_H-M   'P 1'
#
loop_
_entity.id
_entity.type
_entity.pdbx_description
1 polymer ?
#
loop_
_entity_poly.entity_id
_entity_poly.type
_entity_poly.pdbx_seq_one_letter_code
_entity_poly.pdbx_strand_id
1 'polypeptide(L)'
;VGSNAGAAITTGPSNTCLGANTGDSTVTTGGNNIVIGAGSELGGAGQESQIVIATNGAGKGSSTAFITGNGGGTYNGANSTTWATTSDMRIKKNIEDNNTGLDKINQIQVRNFEYRLPEEVDEELPSHAAIEKEGTQVGVIAQEIMDVLPDMVNQEDTGCYSVDPNNLTWYLVNAVKELSAKVEDLEKQLN
;
A
#
# COMPACT_ATOMS: atom_id res chain seq x y z
N VAL A 1 -1.58 23.22 -15.17
CA VAL A 1 -0.48 23.49 -16.09
C VAL A 1 -0.18 22.22 -16.88
N GLY A 2 -0.15 22.31 -18.21
CA GLY A 2 0.04 21.22 -19.16
C GLY A 2 -0.95 21.33 -20.32
N SER A 3 -0.70 20.65 -21.45
CA SER A 3 -1.64 20.61 -22.57
C SER A 3 -2.98 20.01 -22.08
N ASN A 4 -4.09 20.66 -22.36
CA ASN A 4 -5.45 20.28 -21.94
C ASN A 4 -5.65 20.09 -20.44
N ALA A 5 -4.76 20.61 -19.56
CA ALA A 5 -4.96 20.53 -18.12
C ALA A 5 -6.23 21.28 -17.70
N GLY A 6 -7.21 20.56 -17.14
CA GLY A 6 -8.49 21.08 -16.70
C GLY A 6 -9.39 21.56 -17.86
N ALA A 7 -9.23 21.03 -19.06
CA ALA A 7 -9.99 21.48 -20.23
C ALA A 7 -11.51 21.28 -20.12
N ALA A 8 -11.96 20.35 -19.31
CA ALA A 8 -13.37 20.10 -19.05
C ALA A 8 -14.01 20.96 -17.94
N ILE A 9 -13.23 21.77 -17.22
CA ILE A 9 -13.74 22.60 -16.12
C ILE A 9 -14.75 23.62 -16.66
N THR A 10 -15.98 23.58 -16.15
CA THR A 10 -17.06 24.53 -16.49
C THR A 10 -17.34 25.49 -15.36
N THR A 11 -17.76 24.99 -14.20
CA THR A 11 -18.17 25.79 -13.04
C THR A 11 -17.47 25.38 -11.74
N GLY A 12 -16.66 24.31 -11.76
CA GLY A 12 -15.96 23.81 -10.56
C GLY A 12 -14.87 24.79 -10.08
N PRO A 13 -14.98 25.38 -8.88
CA PRO A 13 -14.00 26.32 -8.36
C PRO A 13 -12.79 25.59 -7.75
N SER A 14 -11.67 26.31 -7.64
CA SER A 14 -10.52 25.91 -6.82
C SER A 14 -9.90 24.55 -7.17
N ASN A 15 -9.91 24.16 -8.45
CA ASN A 15 -9.26 22.95 -8.91
C ASN A 15 -7.79 23.21 -9.30
N THR A 16 -6.91 22.29 -8.95
CA THR A 16 -5.50 22.27 -9.37
C THR A 16 -5.27 21.10 -10.31
N CYS A 17 -4.94 21.35 -11.57
CA CYS A 17 -4.61 20.35 -12.58
C CYS A 17 -3.17 20.59 -13.07
N LEU A 18 -2.27 19.62 -12.86
CA LEU A 18 -0.88 19.68 -13.24
C LEU A 18 -0.43 18.43 -14.02
N GLY A 19 -0.21 18.57 -15.31
CA GLY A 19 0.17 17.49 -16.23
C GLY A 19 -0.60 17.59 -17.55
N ALA A 20 -0.11 16.93 -18.59
CA ALA A 20 -0.82 16.88 -19.88
C ALA A 20 -2.11 16.01 -19.75
N ASN A 21 -3.21 16.46 -20.30
CA ASN A 21 -4.53 15.83 -20.25
C ASN A 21 -4.97 15.47 -18.81
N THR A 22 -4.62 16.30 -17.84
CA THR A 22 -4.98 16.11 -16.41
C THR A 22 -6.32 16.78 -16.14
N GLY A 23 -7.32 16.03 -15.65
CA GLY A 23 -8.65 16.56 -15.39
C GLY A 23 -9.32 17.12 -16.65
N ASP A 24 -9.04 16.54 -17.81
CA ASP A 24 -9.52 17.03 -19.10
C ASP A 24 -10.90 16.50 -19.50
N SER A 25 -11.44 15.53 -18.76
CA SER A 25 -12.74 14.93 -19.02
C SER A 25 -13.68 14.88 -17.82
N THR A 26 -13.18 14.66 -16.62
CA THR A 26 -14.02 14.45 -15.42
C THR A 26 -14.06 15.63 -14.45
N VAL A 27 -13.07 16.53 -14.46
CA VAL A 27 -13.08 17.74 -13.63
C VAL A 27 -14.00 18.78 -14.30
N THR A 28 -15.29 18.71 -14.05
CA THR A 28 -16.28 19.58 -14.71
C THR A 28 -16.89 20.61 -13.76
N THR A 29 -17.79 20.19 -12.87
CA THR A 29 -18.54 21.06 -11.94
C THR A 29 -18.04 20.92 -10.49
N GLY A 30 -17.34 19.85 -10.16
CA GLY A 30 -16.75 19.63 -8.84
C GLY A 30 -15.60 20.57 -8.52
N GLY A 31 -15.49 20.99 -7.26
CA GLY A 31 -14.50 21.94 -6.80
C GLY A 31 -13.51 21.38 -5.78
N ASN A 32 -12.48 22.19 -5.47
CA ASN A 32 -11.47 21.89 -4.46
C ASN A 32 -10.67 20.60 -4.71
N ASN A 33 -10.46 20.22 -5.96
CA ASN A 33 -9.70 19.02 -6.31
C ASN A 33 -8.23 19.36 -6.62
N ILE A 34 -7.34 18.44 -6.29
CA ILE A 34 -5.93 18.45 -6.70
C ILE A 34 -5.70 17.21 -7.56
N VAL A 35 -5.39 17.40 -8.85
CA VAL A 35 -5.12 16.33 -9.80
C VAL A 35 -3.75 16.59 -10.42
N ILE A 36 -2.81 15.69 -10.14
CA ILE A 36 -1.41 15.80 -10.58
C ILE A 36 -1.01 14.54 -11.34
N GLY A 37 -0.38 14.74 -12.49
CA GLY A 37 0.19 13.71 -13.34
C GLY A 37 -0.57 13.53 -14.66
N ALA A 38 0.16 13.16 -15.74
CA ALA A 38 -0.40 13.08 -17.07
C ALA A 38 -1.56 12.05 -17.16
N GLY A 39 -2.65 12.42 -17.83
CA GLY A 39 -3.83 11.59 -18.03
C GLY A 39 -4.59 11.24 -16.74
N SER A 40 -4.34 11.95 -15.65
CA SER A 40 -5.02 11.69 -14.38
C SER A 40 -6.34 12.42 -14.29
N GLU A 41 -7.36 11.75 -13.73
CA GLU A 41 -8.74 12.20 -13.69
C GLU A 41 -9.35 12.05 -12.29
N LEU A 42 -10.50 12.68 -12.07
CA LEU A 42 -11.39 12.34 -10.95
C LEU A 42 -12.08 11.00 -11.24
N GLY A 43 -12.65 10.37 -10.21
CA GLY A 43 -13.45 9.14 -10.37
C GLY A 43 -14.80 9.37 -11.08
N GLY A 44 -15.21 10.62 -11.32
CA GLY A 44 -16.42 10.98 -12.03
C GLY A 44 -16.67 12.50 -12.03
N ALA A 45 -17.54 12.95 -12.89
CA ALA A 45 -17.94 14.35 -13.00
C ALA A 45 -18.58 14.87 -11.71
N GLY A 46 -18.31 16.12 -11.35
CA GLY A 46 -18.91 16.77 -10.20
C GLY A 46 -18.38 16.32 -8.83
N GLN A 47 -17.38 15.47 -8.78
CA GLN A 47 -16.76 15.07 -7.51
C GLN A 47 -15.90 16.20 -6.92
N GLU A 48 -15.83 16.25 -5.59
CA GLU A 48 -15.23 17.35 -4.86
C GLU A 48 -14.20 16.89 -3.83
N SER A 49 -13.24 17.78 -3.51
CA SER A 49 -12.29 17.60 -2.43
C SER A 49 -11.46 16.32 -2.56
N GLN A 50 -11.09 15.94 -3.78
CA GLN A 50 -10.19 14.83 -4.04
C GLN A 50 -8.74 15.29 -4.16
N ILE A 51 -7.82 14.44 -3.74
CA ILE A 51 -6.41 14.52 -4.09
C ILE A 51 -6.07 13.30 -4.94
N VAL A 52 -5.68 13.52 -6.20
CA VAL A 52 -5.25 12.48 -7.13
C VAL A 52 -3.82 12.78 -7.58
N ILE A 53 -2.87 11.95 -7.21
CA ILE A 53 -1.49 12.01 -7.69
C ILE A 53 -1.22 10.71 -8.43
N ALA A 54 -1.23 10.77 -9.78
CA ALA A 54 -1.25 9.55 -10.57
C ALA A 54 -0.63 9.76 -11.96
N THR A 55 -0.45 8.66 -12.68
CA THR A 55 -0.22 8.66 -14.13
C THR A 55 -1.30 7.78 -14.75
N ASN A 56 -2.14 8.34 -15.63
CA ASN A 56 -3.31 7.67 -16.22
C ASN A 56 -4.25 7.02 -15.17
N GLY A 57 -4.38 7.64 -14.00
CA GLY A 57 -5.18 7.14 -12.89
C GLY A 57 -6.45 7.94 -12.66
N ALA A 58 -7.54 7.28 -12.26
CA ALA A 58 -8.78 7.91 -11.85
C ALA A 58 -8.96 7.89 -10.34
N GLY A 59 -9.44 9.02 -9.77
CA GLY A 59 -9.75 9.15 -8.36
C GLY A 59 -10.81 8.16 -7.87
N LYS A 60 -11.02 8.10 -6.57
CA LYS A 60 -11.87 7.09 -5.91
C LYS A 60 -13.17 7.65 -5.32
N GLY A 61 -13.48 8.90 -5.58
CA GLY A 61 -14.70 9.57 -5.09
C GLY A 61 -14.41 10.80 -4.26
N SER A 62 -15.45 11.59 -3.97
CA SER A 62 -15.33 12.82 -3.17
C SER A 62 -14.70 12.56 -1.80
N SER A 63 -13.93 13.54 -1.32
CA SER A 63 -13.26 13.51 -0.02
C SER A 63 -12.24 12.35 0.15
N THR A 64 -11.59 11.93 -0.94
CA THR A 64 -10.55 10.87 -0.92
C THR A 64 -9.20 11.40 -1.38
N ALA A 65 -8.13 10.78 -0.90
CA ALA A 65 -6.79 10.89 -1.48
C ALA A 65 -6.41 9.58 -2.19
N PHE A 66 -5.92 9.67 -3.41
CA PHE A 66 -5.47 8.52 -4.21
C PHE A 66 -4.08 8.79 -4.79
N ILE A 67 -3.14 7.93 -4.48
CA ILE A 67 -1.77 8.00 -4.97
C ILE A 67 -1.46 6.69 -5.70
N THR A 68 -1.07 6.80 -6.97
CA THR A 68 -0.74 5.63 -7.80
C THR A 68 0.27 5.97 -8.89
N GLY A 69 1.07 4.98 -9.29
CA GLY A 69 1.79 5.02 -10.55
C GLY A 69 0.83 4.73 -11.72
N ASN A 70 1.08 3.64 -12.43
CA ASN A 70 0.17 3.15 -13.49
C ASN A 70 -0.35 1.77 -13.07
N GLY A 71 -1.65 1.62 -12.93
CA GLY A 71 -2.29 0.43 -12.36
C GLY A 71 -2.69 0.66 -10.91
N GLY A 72 -2.76 -0.29 -10.04
CA GLY A 72 -3.23 -0.22 -8.65
C GLY A 72 -2.88 1.08 -7.91
N GLY A 73 -2.94 1.10 -6.63
CA GLY A 73 -2.64 2.27 -5.82
C GLY A 73 -3.32 2.23 -4.47
N THR A 74 -3.00 3.20 -3.62
CA THR A 74 -3.62 3.36 -2.31
C THR A 74 -4.53 4.57 -2.28
N TYR A 75 -5.63 4.50 -1.55
CA TYR A 75 -6.46 5.66 -1.30
C TYR A 75 -6.87 5.75 0.17
N ASN A 76 -7.08 6.98 0.63
CA ASN A 76 -7.60 7.29 1.95
C ASN A 76 -8.80 8.21 1.82
N GLY A 77 -9.78 8.05 2.70
CA GLY A 77 -10.98 8.88 2.72
C GLY A 77 -11.79 8.73 4.01
N ALA A 78 -12.78 9.56 4.17
CA ALA A 78 -13.79 9.45 5.21
C ALA A 78 -13.25 9.34 6.65
N ASN A 79 -12.39 10.26 7.08
CA ASN A 79 -11.87 10.31 8.45
C ASN A 79 -11.21 9.00 8.91
N SER A 80 -10.49 8.36 8.02
CA SER A 80 -9.72 7.13 8.29
C SER A 80 -8.22 7.40 8.23
N THR A 81 -7.46 6.81 9.11
CA THR A 81 -5.99 6.79 9.06
C THR A 81 -5.45 5.61 8.24
N THR A 82 -6.33 4.70 7.81
CA THR A 82 -5.97 3.50 7.07
C THR A 82 -6.16 3.69 5.58
N TRP A 83 -5.16 3.35 4.79
CA TRP A 83 -5.25 3.29 3.34
C TRP A 83 -5.95 2.00 2.91
N ALA A 84 -6.95 2.10 2.04
CA ALA A 84 -7.67 0.96 1.51
C ALA A 84 -7.14 0.56 0.13
N THR A 85 -7.19 -0.73 -0.17
CA THR A 85 -6.89 -1.29 -1.49
C THR A 85 -8.15 -1.87 -2.14
N THR A 86 -8.23 -1.78 -3.47
CA THR A 86 -9.36 -2.38 -4.21
C THR A 86 -9.25 -3.90 -4.16
N SER A 87 -10.34 -4.59 -3.72
CA SER A 87 -10.38 -6.05 -3.55
C SER A 87 -11.66 -6.68 -4.09
N ASP A 88 -12.20 -6.14 -5.18
CA ASP A 88 -13.42 -6.63 -5.82
C ASP A 88 -13.18 -7.96 -6.54
N MET A 89 -14.06 -8.94 -6.34
CA MET A 89 -13.97 -10.27 -6.98
C MET A 89 -13.95 -10.17 -8.52
N ARG A 90 -14.63 -9.18 -9.10
CA ARG A 90 -14.75 -9.03 -10.57
C ARG A 90 -13.43 -8.69 -11.26
N ILE A 91 -12.43 -8.22 -10.51
CA ILE A 91 -11.08 -7.95 -11.03
C ILE A 91 -10.07 -9.02 -10.68
N LYS A 92 -10.48 -10.08 -10.00
CA LYS A 92 -9.66 -11.22 -9.59
C LYS A 92 -10.00 -12.47 -10.40
N LYS A 93 -9.03 -13.31 -10.63
CA LYS A 93 -9.17 -14.61 -11.28
C LYS A 93 -8.39 -15.68 -10.53
N ASN A 94 -8.67 -16.96 -10.80
CA ASN A 94 -7.98 -18.11 -10.20
C ASN A 94 -7.96 -18.01 -8.65
N ILE A 95 -9.15 -17.73 -8.08
CA ILE A 95 -9.30 -17.55 -6.62
C ILE A 95 -9.23 -18.93 -5.98
N GLU A 96 -8.23 -19.12 -5.12
CA GLU A 96 -7.99 -20.37 -4.39
C GLU A 96 -7.80 -20.06 -2.91
N ASP A 97 -8.06 -21.06 -2.05
CA ASP A 97 -7.83 -20.94 -0.62
C ASP A 97 -6.32 -20.94 -0.32
N ASN A 98 -5.89 -20.00 0.51
CA ASN A 98 -4.53 -19.96 1.05
C ASN A 98 -4.54 -20.59 2.45
N ASN A 99 -3.65 -21.55 2.66
CA ASN A 99 -3.51 -22.28 3.94
C ASN A 99 -2.23 -21.92 4.71
N THR A 100 -1.56 -20.85 4.34
CA THR A 100 -0.40 -20.33 5.10
C THR A 100 -0.90 -19.74 6.41
N GLY A 101 -0.52 -20.33 7.53
CA GLY A 101 -1.03 -19.96 8.84
C GLY A 101 -0.04 -20.20 9.98
N LEU A 102 -0.46 -20.91 11.02
CA LEU A 102 0.21 -21.03 12.32
C LEU A 102 1.65 -21.54 12.23
N ASP A 103 1.91 -22.51 11.37
CA ASP A 103 3.25 -23.08 11.22
C ASP A 103 4.26 -22.02 10.76
N LYS A 104 3.90 -21.23 9.75
CA LYS A 104 4.75 -20.15 9.23
C LYS A 104 4.87 -18.98 10.22
N ILE A 105 3.77 -18.59 10.86
CA ILE A 105 3.78 -17.52 11.87
C ILE A 105 4.71 -17.86 13.03
N ASN A 106 4.73 -19.11 13.48
CA ASN A 106 5.60 -19.56 14.58
C ASN A 106 7.11 -19.54 14.22
N GLN A 107 7.46 -19.49 12.95
CA GLN A 107 8.86 -19.43 12.50
C GLN A 107 9.38 -17.98 12.40
N ILE A 108 8.50 -16.98 12.42
CA ILE A 108 8.90 -15.58 12.36
C ILE A 108 9.59 -15.16 13.65
N GLN A 109 10.79 -14.59 13.53
CA GLN A 109 11.53 -14.03 14.65
C GLN A 109 11.36 -12.51 14.71
N VAL A 110 10.81 -12.02 15.80
CA VAL A 110 10.79 -10.57 16.09
C VAL A 110 12.09 -10.20 16.79
N ARG A 111 12.76 -9.17 16.28
CA ARG A 111 14.09 -8.73 16.72
C ARG A 111 14.02 -7.33 17.30
N ASN A 112 14.90 -7.05 18.28
CA ASN A 112 15.33 -5.71 18.61
C ASN A 112 16.62 -5.42 17.85
N PHE A 113 16.74 -4.25 17.23
CA PHE A 113 17.90 -3.84 16.47
C PHE A 113 18.09 -2.32 16.52
N GLU A 114 19.26 -1.85 16.11
CA GLU A 114 19.56 -0.45 15.84
C GLU A 114 20.00 -0.31 14.38
N TYR A 115 19.73 0.84 13.77
CA TYR A 115 20.23 1.12 12.43
C TYR A 115 21.72 1.47 12.49
N ARG A 116 22.46 1.03 11.49
CA ARG A 116 23.88 1.37 11.31
C ARG A 116 24.01 2.79 10.85
N LEU A 117 25.05 3.47 11.30
CA LEU A 117 25.46 4.76 10.76
C LEU A 117 25.96 4.60 9.31
N PRO A 118 25.97 5.69 8.49
CA PRO A 118 26.42 5.59 7.10
C PRO A 118 27.80 4.97 6.91
N GLU A 119 28.72 5.20 7.84
CA GLU A 119 30.07 4.64 7.87
C GLU A 119 30.15 3.17 8.34
N GLU A 120 29.09 2.65 8.91
CA GLU A 120 28.98 1.27 9.41
C GLU A 120 28.19 0.36 8.44
N VAL A 121 27.59 0.95 7.38
CA VAL A 121 26.88 0.18 6.35
C VAL A 121 27.88 -0.73 5.64
N ASP A 122 27.44 -1.94 5.34
CA ASP A 122 28.23 -2.96 4.62
C ASP A 122 28.75 -2.39 3.30
N GLU A 123 30.00 -2.71 2.94
CA GLU A 123 30.67 -2.20 1.74
C GLU A 123 29.95 -2.60 0.42
N GLU A 124 29.14 -3.65 0.44
CA GLU A 124 28.32 -4.08 -0.70
C GLU A 124 27.12 -3.15 -0.96
N LEU A 125 26.78 -2.28 0.00
CA LEU A 125 25.65 -1.36 -0.08
C LEU A 125 26.15 0.09 -0.17
N PRO A 126 25.42 0.97 -0.85
CA PRO A 126 25.74 2.38 -0.86
C PRO A 126 25.50 3.00 0.52
N SER A 127 26.39 3.88 0.97
CA SER A 127 26.29 4.53 2.30
C SER A 127 24.96 5.30 2.50
N HIS A 128 24.35 5.79 1.41
CA HIS A 128 23.04 6.45 1.46
C HIS A 128 21.85 5.50 1.68
N ALA A 129 22.10 4.18 1.73
CA ALA A 129 21.09 3.21 2.16
C ALA A 129 20.90 3.20 3.69
N ALA A 130 21.79 3.86 4.45
CA ALA A 130 21.64 4.02 5.89
C ALA A 130 20.32 4.73 6.23
N ILE A 131 19.67 4.27 7.30
CA ILE A 131 18.46 4.90 7.85
C ILE A 131 18.85 5.65 9.12
N GLU A 132 18.79 6.97 9.08
CA GLU A 132 19.12 7.84 10.22
C GLU A 132 17.98 7.82 11.26
N LYS A 133 17.92 6.76 12.05
CA LYS A 133 16.97 6.62 13.14
C LYS A 133 17.66 6.04 14.37
N GLU A 134 17.71 6.80 15.43
CA GLU A 134 18.38 6.44 16.69
C GLU A 134 17.53 5.50 17.56
N GLY A 135 18.22 4.79 18.45
CA GLY A 135 17.66 3.94 19.49
C GLY A 135 17.15 2.60 18.98
N THR A 136 16.79 1.74 19.93
CA THR A 136 16.36 0.38 19.65
C THR A 136 15.01 0.36 18.94
N GLN A 137 14.96 -0.34 17.82
CA GLN A 137 13.78 -0.61 17.02
C GLN A 137 13.30 -2.04 17.27
N VAL A 138 12.02 -2.29 16.98
CA VAL A 138 11.42 -3.62 16.99
C VAL A 138 10.94 -3.95 15.58
N GLY A 139 11.29 -5.11 15.06
CA GLY A 139 10.87 -5.53 13.73
C GLY A 139 11.40 -6.91 13.37
N VAL A 140 11.47 -7.17 12.08
CA VAL A 140 11.95 -8.41 11.51
C VAL A 140 13.16 -8.15 10.60
N ILE A 141 13.94 -9.17 10.32
CA ILE A 141 15.07 -9.12 9.39
C ILE A 141 14.63 -9.73 8.07
N ALA A 142 14.79 -9.01 6.98
CA ALA A 142 14.29 -9.40 5.66
C ALA A 142 14.83 -10.79 5.22
N GLN A 143 16.11 -11.07 5.46
CA GLN A 143 16.71 -12.36 5.12
C GLN A 143 16.10 -13.51 5.93
N GLU A 144 15.75 -13.31 7.21
CA GLU A 144 15.07 -14.32 8.03
C GLU A 144 13.62 -14.54 7.54
N ILE A 145 12.94 -13.48 7.11
CA ILE A 145 11.59 -13.58 6.53
C ILE A 145 11.62 -14.26 5.17
N MET A 146 12.64 -14.03 4.36
CA MET A 146 12.79 -14.66 3.03
C MET A 146 12.79 -16.19 3.11
N ASP A 147 13.34 -16.77 4.17
CA ASP A 147 13.35 -18.22 4.39
C ASP A 147 11.98 -18.78 4.78
N VAL A 148 11.13 -17.97 5.37
CA VAL A 148 9.81 -18.39 5.90
C VAL A 148 8.67 -18.00 4.97
N LEU A 149 8.62 -16.74 4.55
CA LEU A 149 7.58 -16.10 3.74
C LEU A 149 8.21 -15.24 2.65
N PRO A 150 8.81 -15.85 1.60
CA PRO A 150 9.52 -15.13 0.55
C PRO A 150 8.67 -14.14 -0.23
N ASP A 151 7.36 -14.33 -0.27
CA ASP A 151 6.41 -13.42 -0.90
C ASP A 151 6.25 -12.07 -0.19
N MET A 152 6.79 -11.94 1.03
CA MET A 152 6.82 -10.69 1.79
C MET A 152 8.13 -9.91 1.60
N VAL A 153 9.11 -10.41 0.85
CA VAL A 153 10.42 -9.78 0.72
C VAL A 153 10.66 -9.31 -0.71
N ASN A 154 11.09 -8.07 -0.85
CA ASN A 154 11.45 -7.47 -2.12
C ASN A 154 12.89 -6.96 -2.05
N GLN A 155 13.64 -7.07 -3.15
CA GLN A 155 14.92 -6.39 -3.29
C GLN A 155 14.72 -5.01 -3.92
N GLU A 156 15.31 -4.01 -3.31
CA GLU A 156 15.31 -2.64 -3.78
C GLU A 156 16.45 -2.38 -4.77
N ASP A 157 16.37 -1.30 -5.53
CA ASP A 157 17.44 -0.87 -6.46
C ASP A 157 18.75 -0.54 -5.75
N THR A 158 18.72 -0.25 -4.46
CA THR A 158 19.90 -0.04 -3.61
C THR A 158 20.67 -1.35 -3.32
N GLY A 159 20.05 -2.51 -3.59
CA GLY A 159 20.53 -3.81 -3.17
C GLY A 159 20.01 -4.26 -1.81
N CYS A 160 19.44 -3.38 -1.01
CA CYS A 160 18.78 -3.72 0.25
C CYS A 160 17.54 -4.57 0.04
N TYR A 161 17.13 -5.28 1.08
CA TYR A 161 15.85 -5.99 1.11
C TYR A 161 14.84 -5.23 1.98
N SER A 162 13.61 -5.13 1.49
CA SER A 162 12.46 -4.62 2.26
C SER A 162 11.46 -5.73 2.55
N VAL A 163 10.69 -5.56 3.62
CA VAL A 163 9.61 -6.48 3.99
C VAL A 163 8.27 -5.78 3.80
N ASP A 164 7.41 -6.37 2.97
CA ASP A 164 6.03 -5.95 2.81
C ASP A 164 5.09 -6.78 3.71
N PRO A 165 4.57 -6.21 4.80
CA PRO A 165 3.73 -6.95 5.75
C PRO A 165 2.28 -7.11 5.30
N ASN A 166 1.89 -6.72 4.09
CA ASN A 166 0.49 -6.72 3.64
C ASN A 166 -0.17 -8.11 3.77
N ASN A 167 0.56 -9.19 3.44
CA ASN A 167 0.03 -10.55 3.53
C ASN A 167 0.00 -11.09 4.96
N LEU A 168 0.78 -10.54 5.87
CA LEU A 168 0.89 -11.01 7.25
C LEU A 168 -0.47 -11.04 7.97
N THR A 169 -1.31 -10.04 7.74
CA THR A 169 -2.65 -9.99 8.34
C THR A 169 -3.50 -11.20 7.96
N TRP A 170 -3.42 -11.63 6.72
CA TRP A 170 -4.19 -12.77 6.22
C TRP A 170 -3.63 -14.11 6.72
N TYR A 171 -2.32 -14.22 6.85
CA TYR A 171 -1.66 -15.37 7.47
C TYR A 171 -1.99 -15.49 8.96
N LEU A 172 -2.08 -14.35 9.67
CA LEU A 172 -2.55 -14.32 11.06
C LEU A 172 -4.02 -14.75 11.19
N VAL A 173 -4.90 -14.37 10.25
CA VAL A 173 -6.29 -14.86 10.21
C VAL A 173 -6.32 -16.39 10.09
N ASN A 174 -5.51 -16.97 9.21
CA ASN A 174 -5.41 -18.42 9.09
C ASN A 174 -4.85 -19.08 10.37
N ALA A 175 -3.79 -18.49 10.93
CA ALA A 175 -3.18 -18.99 12.17
C ALA A 175 -4.17 -19.00 13.35
N VAL A 176 -5.00 -17.96 13.47
CA VAL A 176 -6.04 -17.89 14.51
C VAL A 176 -7.10 -18.97 14.29
N LYS A 177 -7.54 -19.22 13.04
CA LYS A 177 -8.49 -20.29 12.72
C LYS A 177 -7.93 -21.67 13.05
N GLU A 178 -6.68 -21.94 12.71
CA GLU A 178 -6.00 -23.19 13.04
C GLU A 178 -5.86 -23.40 14.56
N LEU A 179 -5.52 -22.31 15.28
CA LEU A 179 -5.41 -22.37 16.73
C LEU A 179 -6.77 -22.61 17.38
N SER A 180 -7.83 -21.96 16.92
CA SER A 180 -9.20 -22.17 17.38
C SER A 180 -9.63 -23.63 17.22
N ALA A 181 -9.38 -24.21 16.04
CA ALA A 181 -9.71 -25.63 15.79
C ALA A 181 -8.93 -26.58 16.71
N LYS A 182 -7.64 -26.30 16.98
CA LYS A 182 -6.82 -27.09 17.92
C LYS A 182 -7.37 -27.00 19.35
N VAL A 183 -7.82 -25.82 19.79
CA VAL A 183 -8.44 -25.64 21.12
C VAL A 183 -9.74 -26.45 21.24
N GLU A 184 -10.63 -26.35 20.24
CA GLU A 184 -11.86 -27.11 20.19
C GLU A 184 -11.64 -28.66 20.27
N ASP A 185 -10.61 -29.13 19.57
CA ASP A 185 -10.24 -30.55 19.59
C ASP A 185 -9.71 -31.00 20.97
N LEU A 186 -8.90 -30.16 21.61
CA LEU A 186 -8.42 -30.45 22.98
C LEU A 186 -9.56 -30.44 23.98
N GLU A 187 -10.50 -29.51 23.88
CA GLU A 187 -11.70 -29.46 24.76
C GLU A 187 -12.56 -30.72 24.61
N LYS A 188 -12.73 -31.24 23.38
CA LYS A 188 -13.47 -32.50 23.14
C LYS A 188 -12.76 -33.72 23.70
N GLN A 189 -11.43 -33.71 23.81
CA GLN A 189 -10.64 -34.81 24.38
C GLN A 189 -10.66 -34.81 25.91
N LEU A 190 -10.98 -33.68 26.54
CA LEU A 190 -11.02 -33.51 27.98
C LEU A 190 -12.42 -33.81 28.60
N ASN A 191 -13.46 -33.91 27.76
CA ASN A 191 -14.84 -34.24 28.13
C ASN A 191 -15.20 -35.67 27.75
#